data_679bd2259a1ad44713fef0aecef48bf4
#
_entry.id   679bd2259a1ad44713fef0aecef48bf4
#
_cell.length_a   1.000
_cell.length_b   1.000
_cell.length_c   1.000
_cell.angle_alpha   90.00
_cell.angle_beta   90.00
_cell.angle_gamma   90.00
#
_symmetry.space_group_name_H-M   'P 1'
#
loop_
_entity.id
_entity.type
_entity.pdbx_description
1 polymer ?
#
loop_
_entity_poly.entity_id
_entity_poly.type
_entity_poly.pdbx_seq_one_letter_code
_entity_poly.pdbx_strand_id
1 'polypeptide(L)'
;MGRKSEEDNSSSKQAAVGFTEAEKRFLKQHEVCRVATSHDDTPHVTPVNFIFYDDGFFYFATDYDTRKYRNLEKNKKIALVIDIYNSTIDNKAVIVQGTAEFIEKGKEFQSLYNIFHEKFEWVREEPWNEGEAPFVKVKPRRKTSWGF
;
A
#
# COMPACT_ATOMS: atom_id res chain seq x y z
N MET A 1 2.26 24.26 -8.23
CA MET A 1 2.30 22.80 -8.29
C MET A 1 3.71 22.32 -7.96
N GLY A 2 3.80 21.34 -7.15
CA GLY A 2 5.06 20.79 -6.77
C GLY A 2 5.79 20.08 -7.91
N ARG A 3 7.03 19.79 -7.66
CA ARG A 3 7.88 19.10 -8.60
C ARG A 3 7.66 17.59 -8.49
N LYS A 4 7.57 16.94 -9.62
CA LYS A 4 7.47 15.48 -9.67
C LYS A 4 8.85 14.85 -9.81
N SER A 5 9.03 13.72 -9.16
CA SER A 5 10.12 12.82 -9.47
C SER A 5 9.54 11.44 -9.71
N GLU A 6 10.11 10.74 -10.66
CA GLU A 6 9.62 9.44 -11.07
C GLU A 6 10.76 8.47 -11.23
N GLU A 7 10.60 7.29 -10.68
CA GLU A 7 11.51 6.20 -10.89
C GLU A 7 10.75 5.07 -11.54
N ASP A 8 11.25 4.58 -12.65
CA ASP A 8 10.67 3.44 -13.32
C ASP A 8 11.60 2.25 -13.15
N ASN A 9 11.09 1.24 -12.47
CA ASN A 9 11.83 0.03 -12.20
C ASN A 9 11.18 -1.16 -12.90
N SER A 10 10.84 -0.99 -14.15
CA SER A 10 10.18 -2.01 -14.95
C SER A 10 11.11 -3.12 -15.43
N SER A 11 12.38 -3.00 -15.17
CA SER A 11 13.36 -3.99 -15.56
C SER A 11 13.08 -5.36 -14.94
N SER A 12 13.24 -6.42 -15.70
CA SER A 12 13.14 -7.77 -15.18
C SER A 12 14.22 -8.09 -14.13
N LYS A 13 15.23 -7.27 -14.03
CA LYS A 13 16.29 -7.41 -13.03
C LYS A 13 15.81 -7.11 -11.62
N GLN A 14 14.66 -6.56 -11.48
CA GLN A 14 14.02 -6.28 -10.19
C GLN A 14 14.86 -5.47 -9.24
N ALA A 15 15.54 -4.47 -9.72
CA ALA A 15 16.08 -3.51 -8.79
C ALA A 15 14.91 -2.95 -7.96
N ALA A 16 15.04 -2.90 -6.66
CA ALA A 16 13.98 -2.39 -5.81
C ALA A 16 13.75 -0.91 -6.10
N VAL A 17 12.49 -0.47 -6.04
CA VAL A 17 12.16 0.93 -6.10
C VAL A 17 12.74 1.60 -4.85
N GLY A 18 13.52 2.66 -5.04
CA GLY A 18 14.11 3.38 -3.92
C GLY A 18 13.22 4.48 -3.40
N PHE A 19 13.23 4.65 -2.08
CA PHE A 19 12.56 5.77 -1.42
C PHE A 19 13.61 6.60 -0.70
N THR A 20 13.49 7.93 -0.79
CA THR A 20 14.38 8.82 -0.04
C THR A 20 14.03 8.76 1.44
N GLU A 21 14.94 9.26 2.28
CA GLU A 21 14.67 9.30 3.73
C GLU A 21 13.46 10.18 4.06
N ALA A 22 13.28 11.28 3.33
CA ALA A 22 12.11 12.13 3.52
C ALA A 22 10.81 11.41 3.15
N GLU A 23 10.82 10.66 2.05
CA GLU A 23 9.68 9.86 1.63
C GLU A 23 9.36 8.76 2.64
N LYS A 24 10.38 8.08 3.14
CA LYS A 24 10.19 7.02 4.15
C LYS A 24 9.55 7.57 5.43
N ARG A 25 10.00 8.72 5.90
CA ARG A 25 9.41 9.34 7.07
C ARG A 25 7.95 9.69 6.85
N PHE A 26 7.65 10.27 5.69
CA PHE A 26 6.30 10.61 5.31
C PHE A 26 5.40 9.37 5.29
N LEU A 27 5.85 8.31 4.63
CA LEU A 27 5.08 7.06 4.53
C LEU A 27 4.84 6.42 5.90
N LYS A 28 5.84 6.43 6.77
CA LYS A 28 5.70 5.83 8.10
C LYS A 28 4.81 6.62 9.03
N GLN A 29 4.66 7.91 8.80
CA GLN A 29 3.81 8.77 9.63
C GLN A 29 2.34 8.70 9.24
N HIS A 30 2.03 8.19 8.06
CA HIS A 30 0.66 8.14 7.57
C HIS A 30 0.02 6.79 7.84
N GLU A 31 -1.29 6.81 8.00
CA GLU A 31 -2.07 5.62 8.31
C GLU A 31 -3.03 5.22 7.21
N VAL A 32 -3.30 6.13 6.28
CA VAL A 32 -4.30 5.92 5.24
C VAL A 32 -3.67 6.11 3.86
N CYS A 33 -3.96 5.17 2.97
CA CYS A 33 -3.68 5.34 1.56
C CYS A 33 -4.95 5.03 0.77
N ARG A 34 -4.97 5.46 -0.49
CA ARG A 34 -6.03 5.08 -1.42
C ARG A 34 -5.46 4.04 -2.36
N VAL A 35 -6.20 2.95 -2.48
CA VAL A 35 -5.79 1.77 -3.25
C VAL A 35 -6.65 1.68 -4.49
N ALA A 36 -6.00 1.60 -5.65
CA ALA A 36 -6.68 1.43 -6.93
C ALA A 36 -6.44 0.01 -7.43
N THR A 37 -7.52 -0.65 -7.80
CA THR A 37 -7.52 -1.98 -8.42
C THR A 37 -8.42 -1.96 -9.63
N SER A 38 -8.30 -2.95 -10.50
CA SER A 38 -9.19 -3.01 -11.67
C SER A 38 -9.40 -4.45 -12.13
N HIS A 39 -10.52 -4.66 -12.77
CA HIS A 39 -10.86 -5.91 -13.45
C HIS A 39 -11.85 -5.59 -14.56
N ASP A 40 -11.66 -6.19 -15.73
CA ASP A 40 -12.49 -5.93 -16.91
C ASP A 40 -12.61 -4.44 -17.22
N ASP A 41 -11.48 -3.75 -17.23
CA ASP A 41 -11.38 -2.31 -17.52
C ASP A 41 -12.21 -1.44 -16.58
N THR A 42 -12.63 -1.96 -15.44
CA THR A 42 -13.40 -1.22 -14.45
C THR A 42 -12.51 -0.87 -13.27
N PRO A 43 -12.08 0.39 -13.15
CA PRO A 43 -11.25 0.79 -12.02
C PRO A 43 -12.08 0.95 -10.75
N HIS A 44 -11.43 0.71 -9.63
CA HIS A 44 -12.04 0.83 -8.30
C HIS A 44 -11.01 1.44 -7.36
N VAL A 45 -11.44 2.37 -6.54
CA VAL A 45 -10.54 3.01 -5.57
C VAL A 45 -11.21 3.06 -4.20
N THR A 46 -10.43 2.80 -3.15
CA THR A 46 -10.95 2.80 -1.78
C THR A 46 -9.82 3.15 -0.81
N PRO A 47 -10.13 3.83 0.31
CA PRO A 47 -9.13 4.06 1.35
C PRO A 47 -8.93 2.81 2.20
N VAL A 48 -7.70 2.63 2.68
CA VAL A 48 -7.36 1.57 3.62
C VAL A 48 -6.34 2.11 4.62
N ASN A 49 -6.28 1.50 5.79
CA ASN A 49 -5.13 1.69 6.67
C ASN A 49 -3.98 0.82 6.16
N PHE A 50 -2.78 1.37 6.23
CA PHE A 50 -1.62 0.68 5.68
C PHE A 50 -0.40 0.84 6.57
N ILE A 51 0.58 0.00 6.34
CA ILE A 51 1.94 0.21 6.85
C ILE A 51 2.91 0.19 5.67
N PHE A 52 3.95 1.01 5.79
CA PHE A 52 5.13 0.93 4.94
C PHE A 52 6.25 0.35 5.80
N TYR A 53 6.78 -0.80 5.39
CA TYR A 53 7.74 -1.52 6.21
C TYR A 53 9.17 -1.31 5.72
N ASP A 54 10.12 -1.74 6.56
CA ASP A 54 11.54 -1.58 6.26
C ASP A 54 12.00 -2.34 5.02
N ASP A 55 11.22 -3.32 4.57
CA ASP A 55 11.51 -4.05 3.32
C ASP A 55 11.18 -3.23 2.06
N GLY A 56 10.60 -2.04 2.22
CA GLY A 56 10.22 -1.19 1.09
C GLY A 56 8.86 -1.53 0.50
N PHE A 57 8.10 -2.39 1.15
CA PHE A 57 6.80 -2.82 0.68
C PHE A 57 5.69 -2.21 1.52
N PHE A 58 4.48 -2.20 0.94
CA PHE A 58 3.30 -1.68 1.61
C PHE A 58 2.37 -2.84 1.94
N TYR A 59 1.65 -2.71 3.06
CA TYR A 59 0.78 -3.78 3.52
C TYR A 59 -0.55 -3.19 3.99
N PHE A 60 -1.64 -3.86 3.66
CA PHE A 60 -2.95 -3.54 4.23
C PHE A 60 -3.78 -4.82 4.35
N ALA A 61 -4.82 -4.77 5.18
CA ALA A 61 -5.74 -5.90 5.32
C ALA A 61 -7.00 -5.63 4.50
N THR A 62 -7.65 -6.69 4.05
CA THR A 62 -8.93 -6.59 3.36
C THR A 62 -9.75 -7.84 3.63
N ASP A 63 -11.09 -7.70 3.59
CA ASP A 63 -11.95 -8.86 3.70
C ASP A 63 -12.06 -9.57 2.35
N TYR A 64 -12.35 -10.86 2.38
CA TYR A 64 -12.49 -11.68 1.18
C TYR A 64 -13.67 -11.28 0.31
N ASP A 65 -14.68 -10.62 0.87
CA ASP A 65 -15.88 -10.25 0.12
C ASP A 65 -15.82 -8.84 -0.48
N THR A 66 -14.69 -8.18 -0.43
CA THR A 66 -14.57 -6.83 -0.98
C THR A 66 -14.31 -6.84 -2.48
N ARG A 67 -14.66 -5.72 -3.13
CA ARG A 67 -14.37 -5.55 -4.55
C ARG A 67 -12.85 -5.59 -4.81
N LYS A 68 -12.06 -4.95 -3.96
CA LYS A 68 -10.61 -4.92 -4.17
C LYS A 68 -10.00 -6.32 -4.07
N TYR A 69 -10.48 -7.16 -3.16
CA TYR A 69 -9.98 -8.53 -3.09
C TYR A 69 -10.31 -9.29 -4.37
N ARG A 70 -11.56 -9.22 -4.82
CA ARG A 70 -11.99 -9.91 -6.04
C ARG A 70 -11.24 -9.41 -7.27
N ASN A 71 -11.01 -8.09 -7.35
CA ASN A 71 -10.20 -7.53 -8.44
C ASN A 71 -8.78 -8.09 -8.42
N LEU A 72 -8.16 -8.13 -7.25
CA LEU A 72 -6.78 -8.58 -7.10
C LEU A 72 -6.62 -10.09 -7.32
N GLU A 73 -7.67 -10.88 -7.10
CA GLU A 73 -7.62 -12.29 -7.48
C GLU A 73 -7.43 -12.46 -8.99
N LYS A 74 -8.02 -11.59 -9.77
CA LYS A 74 -8.01 -11.66 -11.25
C LYS A 74 -6.87 -10.84 -11.84
N ASN A 75 -6.48 -9.76 -11.19
CA ASN A 75 -5.48 -8.83 -11.70
C ASN A 75 -4.65 -8.32 -10.54
N LYS A 76 -3.40 -8.77 -10.47
CA LYS A 76 -2.50 -8.43 -9.36
C LYS A 76 -1.91 -7.02 -9.45
N LYS A 77 -2.22 -6.26 -10.50
CA LYS A 77 -1.73 -4.89 -10.62
C LYS A 77 -2.50 -3.98 -9.68
N ILE A 78 -1.77 -3.10 -9.01
CA ILE A 78 -2.33 -2.26 -7.96
C ILE A 78 -1.60 -0.92 -7.96
N ALA A 79 -2.30 0.12 -7.55
CA ALA A 79 -1.68 1.42 -7.35
C ALA A 79 -2.12 1.99 -6.00
N LEU A 80 -1.23 2.77 -5.40
CA LEU A 80 -1.49 3.44 -4.12
C LEU A 80 -1.15 4.91 -4.26
N VAL A 81 -1.87 5.75 -3.52
CA VAL A 81 -1.46 7.13 -3.30
C VAL A 81 -1.53 7.45 -1.82
N ILE A 82 -0.47 8.07 -1.33
CA ILE A 82 -0.39 8.63 0.02
C ILE A 82 -0.06 10.11 -0.16
N ASP A 83 -0.88 11.00 0.39
CA ASP A 83 -0.74 12.41 0.09
C ASP A 83 -1.20 13.31 1.21
N ILE A 84 -0.74 14.56 1.12
CA ILE A 84 -1.29 15.70 1.82
C ILE A 84 -1.63 16.72 0.74
N TYR A 85 -2.92 17.02 0.58
CA TYR A 85 -3.39 18.00 -0.41
C TYR A 85 -4.45 18.89 0.24
N ASN A 86 -4.12 20.15 0.44
CA ASN A 86 -4.99 21.03 1.25
C ASN A 86 -5.07 22.46 0.74
N SER A 87 -4.89 22.72 -0.51
CA SER A 87 -4.96 24.04 -1.12
C SER A 87 -3.91 25.04 -0.63
N THR A 88 -2.95 24.61 0.16
CA THR A 88 -1.80 25.42 0.57
C THR A 88 -0.55 24.94 -0.14
N ILE A 89 0.60 25.46 0.26
CA ILE A 89 1.85 25.17 -0.45
C ILE A 89 2.53 23.87 -0.03
N ASP A 90 2.05 23.19 1.00
CA ASP A 90 2.72 22.03 1.55
C ASP A 90 2.14 20.72 1.03
N ASN A 91 1.79 20.70 -0.26
CA ASN A 91 1.27 19.51 -0.87
C ASN A 91 2.38 18.51 -1.16
N LYS A 92 2.13 17.26 -0.81
CA LYS A 92 3.08 16.16 -1.02
C LYS A 92 2.31 14.93 -1.47
N ALA A 93 2.91 14.13 -2.30
CA ALA A 93 2.32 12.86 -2.68
C ALA A 93 3.39 11.84 -3.01
N VAL A 94 3.09 10.59 -2.68
CA VAL A 94 3.83 9.43 -3.15
C VAL A 94 2.82 8.54 -3.85
N ILE A 95 3.05 8.27 -5.12
CA ILE A 95 2.24 7.37 -5.93
C ILE A 95 3.08 6.14 -6.23
N VAL A 96 2.51 4.97 -5.99
CA VAL A 96 3.18 3.70 -6.25
C VAL A 96 2.30 2.88 -7.18
N GLN A 97 2.92 2.33 -8.21
CA GLN A 97 2.32 1.27 -9.02
C GLN A 97 3.10 0.01 -8.75
N GLY A 98 2.42 -1.10 -8.58
CA GLY A 98 3.09 -2.33 -8.23
C GLY A 98 2.25 -3.56 -8.45
N THR A 99 2.65 -4.64 -7.80
CA THR A 99 1.95 -5.92 -7.83
C THR A 99 1.57 -6.32 -6.42
N ALA A 100 0.43 -6.98 -6.30
CA ALA A 100 -0.11 -7.45 -5.04
C ALA A 100 0.14 -8.93 -4.84
N GLU A 101 0.31 -9.31 -3.59
CA GLU A 101 0.46 -10.71 -3.18
C GLU A 101 -0.34 -10.88 -1.90
N PHE A 102 -1.12 -11.94 -1.81
CA PHE A 102 -1.90 -12.21 -0.60
C PHE A 102 -1.06 -12.94 0.43
N ILE A 103 -1.19 -12.52 1.68
CA ILE A 103 -0.58 -13.20 2.82
C ILE A 103 -1.73 -13.66 3.70
N GLU A 104 -1.95 -14.96 3.74
CA GLU A 104 -3.16 -15.52 4.33
C GLU A 104 -2.89 -16.30 5.62
N LYS A 105 -1.66 -16.74 5.83
CA LYS A 105 -1.32 -17.57 6.99
C LYS A 105 0.20 -17.61 7.21
N GLY A 106 0.59 -18.22 8.31
CA GLY A 106 1.97 -18.50 8.62
C GLY A 106 2.67 -17.38 9.36
N LYS A 107 4.01 -17.48 9.41
CA LYS A 107 4.81 -16.51 10.18
C LYS A 107 4.70 -15.10 9.67
N GLU A 108 4.62 -14.94 8.36
CA GLU A 108 4.49 -13.61 7.77
C GLU A 108 3.16 -12.98 8.17
N PHE A 109 2.07 -13.75 8.14
CA PHE A 109 0.78 -13.26 8.60
C PHE A 109 0.86 -12.83 10.06
N GLN A 110 1.42 -13.67 10.93
CA GLN A 110 1.50 -13.36 12.35
C GLN A 110 2.35 -12.12 12.63
N SER A 111 3.46 -11.96 11.92
CA SER A 111 4.31 -10.79 12.08
C SER A 111 3.57 -9.51 11.69
N LEU A 112 2.86 -9.54 10.56
CA LEU A 112 2.07 -8.40 10.10
C LEU A 112 0.93 -8.11 11.06
N TYR A 113 0.26 -9.15 11.52
CA TYR A 113 -0.84 -8.99 12.46
C TYR A 113 -0.38 -8.27 13.72
N ASN A 114 0.77 -8.66 14.25
CA ASN A 114 1.32 -8.02 15.45
C ASN A 114 1.62 -6.54 15.21
N ILE A 115 2.16 -6.19 14.05
CA ILE A 115 2.45 -4.80 13.70
C ILE A 115 1.16 -4.00 13.58
N PHE A 116 0.15 -4.54 12.90
CA PHE A 116 -1.15 -3.88 12.76
C PHE A 116 -1.86 -3.75 14.09
N HIS A 117 -1.80 -4.77 14.92
CA HIS A 117 -2.41 -4.76 16.25
C HIS A 117 -1.80 -3.66 17.13
N GLU A 118 -0.51 -3.46 17.04
CA GLU A 118 0.17 -2.42 17.79
C GLU A 118 -0.16 -1.03 17.25
N LYS A 119 -0.18 -0.87 15.94
CA LYS A 119 -0.36 0.43 15.31
C LYS A 119 -1.81 0.92 15.30
N PHE A 120 -2.77 0.03 15.07
CA PHE A 120 -4.16 0.41 14.83
C PHE A 120 -5.10 -0.08 15.93
N GLU A 121 -5.77 0.86 16.57
CA GLU A 121 -6.74 0.54 17.62
C GLU A 121 -7.88 -0.36 17.12
N TRP A 122 -8.36 -0.13 15.88
CA TRP A 122 -9.45 -0.93 15.35
C TRP A 122 -9.12 -2.42 15.26
N VAL A 123 -7.85 -2.76 15.08
CA VAL A 123 -7.42 -4.16 15.07
C VAL A 123 -7.59 -4.78 16.44
N ARG A 124 -7.29 -4.01 17.50
CA ARG A 124 -7.47 -4.48 18.87
C ARG A 124 -8.93 -4.63 19.25
N GLU A 125 -9.79 -3.79 18.68
CA GLU A 125 -11.22 -3.82 18.95
C GLU A 125 -11.94 -4.92 18.17
N GLU A 126 -11.46 -5.22 16.98
CA GLU A 126 -12.06 -6.23 16.10
C GLU A 126 -10.99 -7.21 15.60
N PRO A 127 -10.43 -8.03 16.50
CA PRO A 127 -9.37 -8.95 16.12
C PRO A 127 -9.90 -10.05 15.19
N TRP A 128 -8.99 -10.59 14.39
CA TRP A 128 -9.33 -11.71 13.51
C TRP A 128 -8.18 -12.71 13.45
N ASN A 129 -8.47 -13.92 12.99
CA ASN A 129 -7.53 -15.01 12.87
C ASN A 129 -7.18 -15.29 11.41
N GLU A 130 -6.12 -16.07 11.21
CA GLU A 130 -5.78 -16.59 9.90
C GLU A 130 -7.03 -17.22 9.27
N GLY A 131 -7.22 -16.99 7.97
CA GLY A 131 -8.35 -17.51 7.23
C GLY A 131 -9.58 -16.64 7.24
N GLU A 132 -9.64 -15.63 8.11
CA GLU A 132 -10.79 -14.73 8.17
C GLU A 132 -10.63 -13.50 7.29
N ALA A 133 -9.42 -13.00 7.15
CA ALA A 133 -9.10 -11.90 6.25
C ALA A 133 -7.61 -11.91 5.94
N PRO A 134 -7.22 -11.71 4.68
CA PRO A 134 -5.80 -11.71 4.32
C PRO A 134 -5.18 -10.33 4.49
N PHE A 135 -3.85 -10.29 4.54
CA PHE A 135 -3.12 -9.08 4.22
C PHE A 135 -2.77 -9.08 2.75
N VAL A 136 -2.63 -7.89 2.21
CA VAL A 136 -2.14 -7.66 0.85
C VAL A 136 -0.77 -7.02 0.97
N LYS A 137 0.22 -7.63 0.35
CA LYS A 137 1.58 -7.13 0.24
C LYS A 137 1.72 -6.47 -1.12
N VAL A 138 2.07 -5.20 -1.12
CA VAL A 138 2.25 -4.44 -2.36
C VAL A 138 3.74 -4.28 -2.61
N LYS A 139 4.19 -4.82 -3.73
CA LYS A 139 5.59 -4.72 -4.17
C LYS A 139 5.69 -3.60 -5.18
N PRO A 140 6.32 -2.46 -4.82
CA PRO A 140 6.44 -1.34 -5.76
C PRO A 140 7.23 -1.72 -7.00
N ARG A 141 6.76 -1.28 -8.15
CA ARG A 141 7.44 -1.40 -9.43
C ARG A 141 7.84 -0.05 -9.95
N ARG A 142 7.08 0.99 -9.60
CA ARG A 142 7.27 2.33 -10.10
C ARG A 142 6.81 3.31 -9.05
N LYS A 143 7.54 4.39 -8.90
CA LYS A 143 7.20 5.44 -7.94
C LYS A 143 7.21 6.79 -8.63
N THR A 144 6.23 7.62 -8.31
CA THR A 144 6.20 9.04 -8.67
C THR A 144 5.94 9.82 -7.39
N SER A 145 6.72 10.86 -7.14
CA SER A 145 6.53 11.65 -5.92
C SER A 145 6.83 13.12 -6.18
N TRP A 146 6.29 13.98 -5.33
CA TRP A 146 6.61 15.41 -5.34
C TRP A 146 6.38 16.00 -3.96
N GLY A 147 6.98 17.20 -3.75
CA GLY A 147 6.86 17.92 -2.48
C GLY A 147 7.94 17.61 -1.47
N PHE A 148 8.92 16.83 -1.85
CA PHE A 148 9.99 16.40 -0.94
C PHE A 148 11.30 17.09 -1.24
#